data_875853a40f1fbd19be4f4e8f70afee43
#
_entry.id   875853a40f1fbd19be4f4e8f70afee43
#
_cell.length_a   1.000
_cell.length_b   1.000
_cell.length_c   1.000
_cell.angle_alpha   90.00
_cell.angle_beta   90.00
_cell.angle_gamma   90.00
#
_symmetry.space_group_name_H-M   'P 1'
#
loop_
_entity.id
_entity.type
_entity.pdbx_description
1 polymer ?
#
loop_
_entity_poly.entity_id
_entity_poly.type
_entity_poly.pdbx_seq_one_letter_code
_entity_poly.pdbx_strand_id
1 'polypeptide(L)'
;MTSVILAAAAAATFSFGEVKVHCEDRDGWKLAFAREVAPDGAEIAKITLDCAETKIPPKTWLSAKVPQVGMDYSWNVNTGDCGMRPNWGARSHTEVAQGMPVFVFFDGNDTSHFSVAAEECVRHLNHVGGIREEGSALEIGIGWFETPEAPISHYETRVRFDARAKGFADAVREAVAWIEKTAGIVPCRVPDAACDPLYSSWYNFHQDVFAADLEAELAIAAKLGMKTFIVDDGWQTDDTNRGYAFCGDWQVSKRRFPDMAAHVKRVQDLGIKYMMWYSVPFIGLKSANYEKFKGKYVNGNDRGMGAAVLDPRFPEVRKFLVDTYVKALKDWNIDGFKLDFIDAFRFAGEDPAVKENYAGRDIKSLPVAVDRLMTEVKDALTAIKPDILVEFRQSYVGPAIRKYGNMLRVGDCPGNLRRNRFAIANLRLASGSAAVHSDMLEWNFAESPEHAALYVINSMFGVVQYSVMLRNAPKEHLAMVEKWIKFSQDHRDTLLNGKFTPRHPELQYPVIEAESDKEVIIGLYDDGRIVDVPAKKTFVMNASGKDSFVIRRGGKISEVSCKSGDWIEL
;
A
#
# COMPACT_ATOMS: atom_id res chain seq x y z
N MET A 1 25.26 -14.59 24.93
CA MET A 1 25.36 -16.00 24.52
C MET A 1 24.06 -16.41 23.88
N THR A 2 24.10 -16.76 22.62
CA THR A 2 22.93 -17.20 21.87
C THR A 2 22.74 -18.69 22.14
N SER A 3 21.70 -19.10 22.89
CA SER A 3 21.38 -20.52 23.00
C SER A 3 20.62 -20.97 21.76
N VAL A 4 21.18 -21.91 21.03
CA VAL A 4 20.52 -22.57 19.90
C VAL A 4 19.88 -23.85 20.40
N ILE A 5 18.57 -23.97 20.21
CA ILE A 5 17.78 -25.15 20.57
C ILE A 5 17.39 -25.85 19.27
N LEU A 6 17.69 -27.14 19.16
CA LEU A 6 17.35 -27.99 18.02
C LEU A 6 16.24 -28.97 18.46
N ALA A 7 15.01 -28.74 18.04
CA ALA A 7 13.86 -29.58 18.39
C ALA A 7 12.66 -29.32 17.45
N ALA A 8 11.66 -30.17 17.47
CA ALA A 8 10.35 -29.94 16.83
C ALA A 8 9.52 -28.86 17.57
N ALA A 9 9.87 -28.56 18.83
CA ALA A 9 9.39 -27.40 19.57
C ALA A 9 10.56 -26.78 20.34
N ALA A 10 10.65 -25.44 20.34
CA ALA A 10 11.71 -24.70 21.01
C ALA A 10 11.11 -23.50 21.75
N ALA A 11 11.76 -23.08 22.86
CA ALA A 11 11.37 -21.91 23.62
C ALA A 11 12.59 -21.12 24.10
N ALA A 12 12.44 -19.80 24.21
CA ALA A 12 13.44 -18.94 24.81
C ALA A 12 12.78 -17.81 25.61
N THR A 13 13.45 -17.35 26.66
CA THR A 13 12.97 -16.25 27.50
C THR A 13 13.42 -14.92 26.91
N PHE A 14 12.47 -14.04 26.64
CA PHE A 14 12.64 -12.65 26.24
C PHE A 14 12.33 -11.73 27.41
N SER A 15 12.62 -10.44 27.30
CA SER A 15 12.39 -9.48 28.39
C SER A 15 10.92 -9.37 28.78
N PHE A 16 10.01 -9.63 27.86
CA PHE A 16 8.56 -9.56 28.04
C PHE A 16 7.89 -10.92 28.34
N GLY A 17 8.63 -12.01 28.31
CA GLY A 17 8.11 -13.36 28.58
C GLY A 17 8.73 -14.46 27.70
N GLU A 18 8.07 -15.60 27.67
CA GLU A 18 8.53 -16.75 26.90
C GLU A 18 8.00 -16.67 25.45
N VAL A 19 8.90 -16.87 24.48
CA VAL A 19 8.57 -17.07 23.07
C VAL A 19 8.77 -18.54 22.74
N LYS A 20 7.75 -19.15 22.14
CA LYS A 20 7.76 -20.55 21.72
C LYS A 20 7.69 -20.64 20.22
N VAL A 21 8.44 -21.57 19.64
CA VAL A 21 8.33 -21.96 18.24
C VAL A 21 7.97 -23.44 18.19
N HIS A 22 6.87 -23.74 17.52
CA HIS A 22 6.41 -25.10 17.26
C HIS A 22 6.48 -25.38 15.76
N CYS A 23 6.99 -26.57 15.42
CA CYS A 23 7.09 -27.05 14.05
C CYS A 23 6.38 -28.41 14.00
N GLU A 24 5.49 -28.63 13.02
CA GLU A 24 4.91 -29.95 12.79
C GLU A 24 6.02 -31.00 12.63
N ASP A 25 5.81 -32.18 13.24
CA ASP A 25 6.76 -33.28 13.09
C ASP A 25 6.73 -33.78 11.63
N ARG A 26 7.80 -33.45 10.90
CA ARG A 26 8.02 -33.93 9.53
C ARG A 26 9.40 -34.54 9.43
N ASP A 27 9.44 -35.74 9.00
CA ASP A 27 10.67 -36.53 8.86
C ASP A 27 11.76 -35.77 8.09
N GLY A 28 12.93 -35.68 8.69
CA GLY A 28 14.13 -35.06 8.12
C GLY A 28 14.29 -33.54 8.35
N TRP A 29 13.27 -32.83 8.83
CA TRP A 29 13.39 -31.41 9.15
C TRP A 29 14.00 -31.17 10.53
N LYS A 30 14.89 -30.18 10.62
CA LYS A 30 15.51 -29.70 11.87
C LYS A 30 15.12 -28.26 12.10
N LEU A 31 14.60 -27.97 13.30
CA LEU A 31 14.31 -26.63 13.77
C LEU A 31 15.47 -26.12 14.63
N ALA A 32 16.05 -24.96 14.28
CA ALA A 32 16.89 -24.18 15.17
C ALA A 32 16.18 -22.87 15.53
N PHE A 33 16.26 -22.51 16.81
CA PHE A 33 15.66 -21.28 17.35
C PHE A 33 16.69 -20.56 18.24
N ALA A 34 16.87 -19.25 18.02
CA ALA A 34 17.78 -18.43 18.79
C ALA A 34 17.17 -17.07 19.13
N ARG A 35 17.48 -16.55 20.32
CA ARG A 35 17.24 -15.17 20.71
C ARG A 35 18.47 -14.32 20.45
N GLU A 36 18.31 -13.21 19.79
CA GLU A 36 19.35 -12.19 19.57
C GLU A 36 18.85 -10.84 20.11
N VAL A 37 19.75 -9.88 20.32
CA VAL A 37 19.41 -8.51 20.69
C VAL A 37 19.97 -7.59 19.61
N ALA A 38 19.09 -6.79 19.02
CA ALA A 38 19.46 -5.81 18.00
C ALA A 38 20.25 -4.63 18.63
N PRO A 39 21.05 -3.89 17.86
CA PRO A 39 21.84 -2.76 18.37
C PRO A 39 21.01 -1.67 19.06
N ASP A 40 19.76 -1.52 18.66
CA ASP A 40 18.80 -0.56 19.24
C ASP A 40 18.08 -1.10 20.50
N GLY A 41 18.38 -2.33 20.93
CA GLY A 41 17.83 -2.97 22.12
C GLY A 41 16.55 -3.77 21.90
N ALA A 42 16.01 -3.84 20.68
CA ALA A 42 14.91 -4.76 20.37
C ALA A 42 15.39 -6.21 20.37
N GLU A 43 14.50 -7.14 20.61
CA GLU A 43 14.80 -8.57 20.68
C GLU A 43 14.34 -9.28 19.42
N ILE A 44 15.16 -10.17 18.92
CA ILE A 44 14.95 -10.89 17.67
C ILE A 44 14.81 -12.39 17.96
N ALA A 45 13.74 -12.99 17.48
CA ALA A 45 13.60 -14.43 17.37
C ALA A 45 14.10 -14.86 15.99
N LYS A 46 15.20 -15.59 15.93
CA LYS A 46 15.73 -16.18 14.68
C LYS A 46 15.29 -17.64 14.61
N ILE A 47 14.69 -18.00 13.49
CA ILE A 47 14.15 -19.35 13.20
C ILE A 47 14.84 -19.88 11.96
N THR A 48 15.35 -21.11 12.02
CA THR A 48 15.95 -21.79 10.88
C THR A 48 15.34 -23.20 10.77
N LEU A 49 14.94 -23.56 9.57
CA LEU A 49 14.47 -24.90 9.21
C LEU A 49 15.41 -25.46 8.16
N ASP A 50 15.98 -26.62 8.43
CA ASP A 50 16.91 -27.32 7.54
C ASP A 50 16.46 -28.75 7.28
N CYS A 51 16.57 -29.20 6.03
CA CYS A 51 16.38 -30.57 5.62
C CYS A 51 17.47 -30.98 4.62
N ALA A 52 17.99 -32.19 4.75
CA ALA A 52 18.99 -32.72 3.82
C ALA A 52 18.45 -32.88 2.39
N GLU A 53 17.15 -33.03 2.24
CA GLU A 53 16.45 -33.20 0.97
C GLU A 53 15.48 -32.05 0.74
N THR A 54 15.21 -31.73 -0.52
CA THR A 54 14.18 -30.77 -0.90
C THR A 54 12.80 -31.39 -0.69
N LYS A 55 12.09 -30.93 0.33
CA LYS A 55 10.75 -31.43 0.75
C LYS A 55 9.79 -30.26 1.01
N ILE A 56 8.49 -30.55 1.10
CA ILE A 56 7.49 -29.58 1.56
C ILE A 56 7.83 -29.17 3.00
N PRO A 57 7.98 -27.87 3.29
CA PRO A 57 8.31 -27.41 4.63
C PRO A 57 7.18 -27.71 5.62
N PRO A 58 7.52 -27.96 6.91
CA PRO A 58 6.53 -28.17 7.95
C PRO A 58 5.82 -26.87 8.30
N LYS A 59 4.54 -26.94 8.63
CA LYS A 59 3.87 -25.80 9.24
C LYS A 59 4.59 -25.43 10.53
N THR A 60 4.93 -24.17 10.63
CA THR A 60 5.72 -23.66 11.75
C THR A 60 5.01 -22.46 12.36
N TRP A 61 4.91 -22.42 13.67
CA TRP A 61 4.19 -21.38 14.40
C TRP A 61 5.03 -20.84 15.55
N LEU A 62 5.24 -19.52 15.54
CA LEU A 62 5.78 -18.78 16.68
C LEU A 62 4.61 -18.25 17.51
N SER A 63 4.71 -18.36 18.84
CA SER A 63 3.77 -17.77 19.78
C SER A 63 4.46 -17.07 20.94
N ALA A 64 3.89 -15.96 21.40
CA ALA A 64 4.30 -15.24 22.59
C ALA A 64 3.08 -14.74 23.36
N LYS A 65 3.20 -14.66 24.69
CA LYS A 65 2.23 -14.01 25.56
C LYS A 65 2.88 -12.81 26.23
N VAL A 66 2.23 -11.67 26.15
CA VAL A 66 2.75 -10.39 26.65
C VAL A 66 1.75 -9.82 27.65
N PRO A 67 2.20 -9.28 28.81
CA PRO A 67 1.31 -8.54 29.71
C PRO A 67 0.60 -7.41 28.96
N GLN A 68 -0.73 -7.31 29.11
CA GLN A 68 -1.56 -6.40 28.30
C GLN A 68 -1.69 -4.98 28.88
N VAL A 69 -1.43 -4.79 30.18
CA VAL A 69 -1.69 -3.51 30.85
C VAL A 69 -0.99 -2.34 30.14
N GLY A 70 -1.76 -1.30 29.81
CA GLY A 70 -1.30 -0.14 29.06
C GLY A 70 -1.36 -0.30 27.53
N MET A 71 -1.89 -1.41 27.03
CA MET A 71 -2.11 -1.63 25.59
C MET A 71 -3.62 -1.68 25.32
N ASP A 72 -4.19 -0.56 24.94
CA ASP A 72 -5.63 -0.42 24.73
C ASP A 72 -6.02 -0.61 23.27
N TYR A 73 -5.07 -0.40 22.35
CA TYR A 73 -5.29 -0.40 20.91
C TYR A 73 -4.24 -1.21 20.17
N SER A 74 -4.61 -1.70 18.98
CA SER A 74 -3.71 -2.39 18.06
C SER A 74 -3.76 -1.75 16.68
N TRP A 75 -2.61 -1.61 16.03
CA TRP A 75 -2.48 -1.11 14.68
C TRP A 75 -1.80 -2.13 13.76
N ASN A 76 -2.31 -2.23 12.55
CA ASN A 76 -1.70 -2.85 11.38
C ASN A 76 -2.06 -2.01 10.16
N VAL A 77 -1.27 -1.99 9.10
CA VAL A 77 -1.47 -1.12 7.93
C VAL A 77 -2.87 -1.23 7.29
N ASN A 78 -3.51 -2.38 7.39
CA ASN A 78 -4.86 -2.63 6.86
C ASN A 78 -5.98 -2.40 7.89
N THR A 79 -5.66 -1.96 9.10
CA THR A 79 -6.65 -1.74 10.15
C THR A 79 -7.64 -0.65 9.74
N GLY A 80 -8.93 -0.94 9.85
CA GLY A 80 -10.02 0.03 9.65
C GLY A 80 -10.41 0.78 10.92
N ASP A 81 -10.14 0.15 12.07
CA ASP A 81 -10.22 0.69 13.43
C ASP A 81 -9.08 0.07 14.25
N CYS A 82 -8.65 0.71 15.31
CA CYS A 82 -7.55 0.26 16.16
C CYS A 82 -8.03 -0.45 17.42
N GLY A 83 -9.31 -0.79 17.55
CA GLY A 83 -9.84 -1.48 18.74
C GLY A 83 -9.16 -2.83 18.97
N MET A 84 -8.78 -3.08 20.21
CA MET A 84 -8.23 -4.38 20.60
C MET A 84 -9.29 -5.47 20.44
N ARG A 85 -8.92 -6.60 19.86
CA ARG A 85 -9.82 -7.72 19.58
C ARG A 85 -9.40 -8.97 20.36
N PRO A 86 -10.35 -9.89 20.65
CA PRO A 86 -9.97 -11.21 21.13
C PRO A 86 -9.13 -11.93 20.06
N ASN A 87 -8.21 -12.79 20.46
CA ASN A 87 -7.24 -13.44 19.59
C ASN A 87 -7.87 -14.22 18.43
N TRP A 88 -9.03 -14.84 18.65
CA TRP A 88 -9.78 -15.57 17.62
C TRP A 88 -10.41 -14.65 16.55
N GLY A 89 -10.63 -13.35 16.85
CA GLY A 89 -11.11 -12.31 15.93
C GLY A 89 -10.00 -11.42 15.36
N ALA A 90 -8.74 -11.61 15.78
CA ALA A 90 -7.58 -10.77 15.43
C ALA A 90 -6.64 -11.46 14.43
N ARG A 91 -7.13 -12.39 13.63
CA ARG A 91 -6.35 -13.09 12.61
C ARG A 91 -6.26 -12.27 11.33
N SER A 92 -5.09 -12.22 10.75
CA SER A 92 -4.83 -11.63 9.44
C SER A 92 -3.69 -12.38 8.73
N HIS A 93 -3.38 -11.97 7.50
CA HIS A 93 -2.29 -12.56 6.73
C HIS A 93 -1.56 -11.49 5.90
N THR A 94 -0.35 -11.80 5.50
CA THR A 94 0.46 -10.98 4.61
C THR A 94 1.19 -11.85 3.60
N GLU A 95 1.51 -11.27 2.45
CA GLU A 95 2.32 -11.85 1.39
C GLU A 95 2.89 -10.75 0.49
N VAL A 96 3.65 -11.10 -0.54
CA VAL A 96 4.30 -10.13 -1.45
C VAL A 96 3.34 -9.08 -2.03
N ALA A 97 2.10 -9.47 -2.28
CA ALA A 97 1.08 -8.63 -2.91
C ALA A 97 0.01 -8.10 -1.93
N GLN A 98 0.14 -8.36 -0.63
CA GLN A 98 -0.91 -8.01 0.32
C GLN A 98 -0.39 -7.81 1.75
N GLY A 99 -0.87 -6.74 2.39
CA GLY A 99 -0.61 -6.49 3.80
C GLY A 99 0.83 -6.14 4.14
N MET A 100 1.13 -6.16 5.43
CA MET A 100 2.47 -5.97 5.98
C MET A 100 2.54 -6.67 7.35
N PRO A 101 3.60 -7.43 7.65
CA PRO A 101 3.70 -8.22 8.87
C PRO A 101 4.18 -7.38 10.07
N VAL A 102 3.46 -6.29 10.37
CA VAL A 102 3.76 -5.37 11.48
C VAL A 102 2.52 -5.16 12.33
N PHE A 103 2.67 -5.29 13.64
CA PHE A 103 1.70 -4.90 14.65
C PHE A 103 2.33 -3.92 15.64
N VAL A 104 1.55 -2.92 16.04
CA VAL A 104 1.93 -1.98 17.10
C VAL A 104 0.78 -1.90 18.09
N PHE A 105 1.09 -2.10 19.37
CA PHE A 105 0.14 -2.03 20.48
C PHE A 105 0.44 -0.79 21.30
N PHE A 106 -0.56 0.05 21.53
CA PHE A 106 -0.38 1.40 22.05
C PHE A 106 -1.54 1.82 22.98
N ASP A 107 -1.33 2.91 23.71
CA ASP A 107 -2.33 3.55 24.57
C ASP A 107 -2.99 4.78 23.92
N GLY A 108 -3.97 5.39 24.62
CA GLY A 108 -4.65 6.60 24.16
C GLY A 108 -3.81 7.88 24.17
N ASN A 109 -2.52 7.81 24.56
CA ASN A 109 -1.57 8.93 24.52
C ASN A 109 -0.57 8.83 23.34
N ASP A 110 -0.89 8.03 22.32
CA ASP A 110 0.01 7.74 21.21
C ASP A 110 1.33 7.06 21.62
N THR A 111 1.37 6.37 22.76
CA THR A 111 2.56 5.65 23.21
C THR A 111 2.46 4.18 22.85
N SER A 112 3.36 3.69 22.02
CA SER A 112 3.56 2.27 21.78
C SER A 112 4.25 1.63 22.97
N HIS A 113 3.71 0.53 23.44
CA HIS A 113 4.29 -0.30 24.51
C HIS A 113 4.85 -1.62 24.00
N PHE A 114 4.39 -2.06 22.82
CA PHE A 114 4.89 -3.28 22.21
C PHE A 114 4.70 -3.23 20.69
N SER A 115 5.70 -3.66 19.96
CA SER A 115 5.58 -3.85 18.51
C SER A 115 6.21 -5.15 18.05
N VAL A 116 5.64 -5.71 16.98
CA VAL A 116 6.10 -6.95 16.35
C VAL A 116 6.26 -6.74 14.87
N ALA A 117 7.35 -7.25 14.29
CA ALA A 117 7.58 -7.23 12.86
C ALA A 117 8.22 -8.55 12.41
N ALA A 118 7.72 -9.18 11.35
CA ALA A 118 8.35 -10.33 10.72
C ALA A 118 9.15 -9.93 9.49
N GLU A 119 10.31 -10.57 9.28
CA GLU A 119 11.19 -10.33 8.14
C GLU A 119 10.58 -10.82 6.82
N GLU A 120 9.84 -11.93 6.86
CA GLU A 120 9.23 -12.52 5.66
C GLU A 120 8.18 -11.60 5.07
N CYS A 121 8.39 -11.14 3.85
CA CYS A 121 7.49 -10.23 3.15
C CYS A 121 7.15 -10.69 1.72
N VAL A 122 7.56 -11.89 1.34
CA VAL A 122 7.29 -12.51 0.03
C VAL A 122 6.32 -13.66 0.16
N ARG A 123 6.63 -14.64 1.02
CA ARG A 123 5.75 -15.80 1.24
C ARG A 123 4.58 -15.44 2.14
N HIS A 124 3.55 -16.27 2.04
CA HIS A 124 2.37 -16.11 2.88
C HIS A 124 2.70 -16.33 4.37
N LEU A 125 2.30 -15.36 5.19
CA LEU A 125 2.30 -15.45 6.64
C LEU A 125 0.89 -15.30 7.18
N ASN A 126 0.49 -16.21 8.07
CA ASN A 126 -0.64 -15.95 8.97
C ASN A 126 -0.14 -15.29 10.24
N HIS A 127 -0.92 -14.37 10.80
CA HIS A 127 -0.58 -13.76 12.07
C HIS A 127 -1.82 -13.42 12.91
N VAL A 128 -1.61 -13.40 14.21
CA VAL A 128 -2.60 -13.00 15.21
C VAL A 128 -1.96 -12.06 16.21
N GLY A 129 -2.70 -11.03 16.62
CA GLY A 129 -2.30 -10.10 17.66
C GLY A 129 -3.52 -9.62 18.41
N GLY A 130 -3.92 -10.32 19.47
CA GLY A 130 -5.17 -10.04 20.19
C GLY A 130 -5.17 -10.58 21.60
N ILE A 131 -6.23 -10.26 22.35
CA ILE A 131 -6.39 -10.64 23.75
C ILE A 131 -6.80 -12.09 23.86
N ARG A 132 -6.08 -12.82 24.68
CA ARG A 132 -6.47 -14.15 25.14
C ARG A 132 -7.21 -14.04 26.47
N GLU A 133 -8.43 -14.57 26.51
CA GLU A 133 -9.28 -14.51 27.70
C GLU A 133 -8.63 -15.23 28.88
N GLU A 134 -8.05 -16.42 28.64
CA GLU A 134 -7.35 -17.17 29.68
C GLU A 134 -6.01 -16.51 30.03
N GLY A 135 -6.02 -15.79 31.12
CA GLY A 135 -4.84 -15.12 31.69
C GLY A 135 -4.69 -13.66 31.29
N SER A 136 -5.69 -13.05 30.60
CA SER A 136 -5.69 -11.63 30.22
C SER A 136 -4.35 -11.18 29.64
N ALA A 137 -3.87 -11.88 28.62
CA ALA A 137 -2.60 -11.59 27.98
C ALA A 137 -2.80 -11.23 26.52
N LEU A 138 -1.98 -10.34 25.99
CA LEU A 138 -1.82 -10.18 24.57
C LEU A 138 -1.15 -11.44 24.00
N GLU A 139 -1.83 -12.13 23.10
CA GLU A 139 -1.28 -13.27 22.35
C GLU A 139 -0.79 -12.81 20.98
N ILE A 140 0.48 -13.06 20.72
CA ILE A 140 1.10 -12.87 19.41
C ILE A 140 1.33 -14.24 18.80
N GLY A 141 0.91 -14.39 17.55
CA GLY A 141 1.18 -15.60 16.77
C GLY A 141 1.61 -15.25 15.35
N ILE A 142 2.61 -15.98 14.81
CA ILE A 142 3.04 -15.89 13.43
C ILE A 142 3.22 -17.29 12.88
N GLY A 143 2.55 -17.60 11.77
CA GLY A 143 2.55 -18.90 11.13
C GLY A 143 3.12 -18.87 9.73
N TRP A 144 4.04 -19.79 9.45
CA TRP A 144 4.63 -20.05 8.15
C TRP A 144 4.17 -21.39 7.60
N PHE A 145 4.02 -21.48 6.28
CA PHE A 145 3.72 -22.72 5.55
C PHE A 145 2.37 -23.36 5.94
N GLU A 146 1.42 -22.57 6.43
CA GLU A 146 0.03 -23.03 6.66
C GLU A 146 -0.78 -23.08 5.36
N THR A 147 -0.36 -22.35 4.32
CA THR A 147 -0.85 -22.46 2.95
C THR A 147 0.09 -23.34 2.12
N PRO A 148 -0.37 -23.88 0.96
CA PRO A 148 0.49 -24.66 0.08
C PRO A 148 1.77 -23.90 -0.30
N GLU A 149 2.93 -24.51 -0.05
CA GLU A 149 4.24 -24.01 -0.44
C GLU A 149 5.01 -25.08 -1.21
N ALA A 150 5.90 -24.65 -2.07
CA ALA A 150 6.75 -25.52 -2.85
C ALA A 150 7.82 -26.21 -1.98
N PRO A 151 8.34 -27.39 -2.41
CA PRO A 151 9.43 -28.05 -1.70
C PRO A 151 10.68 -27.17 -1.63
N ILE A 152 11.27 -27.10 -0.43
CA ILE A 152 12.53 -26.41 -0.14
C ILE A 152 13.43 -27.31 0.73
N SER A 153 14.69 -26.95 0.93
CA SER A 153 15.61 -27.66 1.83
C SER A 153 16.12 -26.76 2.98
N HIS A 154 15.95 -25.45 2.85
CA HIS A 154 16.37 -24.47 3.84
C HIS A 154 15.39 -23.30 3.89
N TYR A 155 15.15 -22.80 5.11
CA TYR A 155 14.42 -21.56 5.35
C TYR A 155 14.92 -20.89 6.62
N GLU A 156 15.23 -19.59 6.54
CA GLU A 156 15.61 -18.76 7.67
C GLU A 156 14.75 -17.51 7.69
N THR A 157 14.29 -17.11 8.88
CA THR A 157 13.51 -15.89 9.07
C THR A 157 13.72 -15.33 10.48
N ARG A 158 13.37 -14.06 10.65
CA ARG A 158 13.47 -13.35 11.91
C ARG A 158 12.17 -12.65 12.26
N VAL A 159 11.89 -12.59 13.55
CA VAL A 159 10.79 -11.78 14.10
C VAL A 159 11.37 -10.83 15.13
N ARG A 160 11.13 -9.54 14.96
CA ARG A 160 11.50 -8.47 15.87
C ARG A 160 10.39 -8.22 16.87
N PHE A 161 10.75 -8.11 18.13
CA PHE A 161 9.92 -7.67 19.23
C PHE A 161 10.54 -6.43 19.87
N ASP A 162 9.73 -5.41 20.11
CA ASP A 162 10.19 -4.19 20.76
C ASP A 162 9.21 -3.79 21.86
N ALA A 163 9.64 -3.96 23.11
CA ALA A 163 8.86 -3.66 24.31
C ALA A 163 9.21 -2.29 24.92
N ARG A 164 9.98 -1.46 24.22
CA ARG A 164 10.35 -0.11 24.68
C ARG A 164 9.22 0.87 24.41
N ALA A 165 8.85 1.66 25.44
CA ALA A 165 7.88 2.74 25.25
C ALA A 165 8.44 3.83 24.31
N LYS A 166 7.67 4.19 23.29
CA LYS A 166 8.02 5.23 22.31
C LYS A 166 6.76 5.76 21.61
N GLY A 167 6.89 6.85 20.85
CA GLY A 167 5.79 7.35 20.05
C GLY A 167 5.28 6.30 19.05
N PHE A 168 3.97 6.19 18.91
CA PHE A 168 3.31 5.23 18.00
C PHE A 168 3.87 5.29 16.58
N ALA A 169 3.94 6.50 16.00
CA ALA A 169 4.43 6.69 14.63
C ALA A 169 5.90 6.26 14.45
N ASP A 170 6.74 6.46 15.48
CA ASP A 170 8.14 6.04 15.48
C ASP A 170 8.26 4.52 15.58
N ALA A 171 7.41 3.87 16.40
CA ALA A 171 7.37 2.42 16.50
C ALA A 171 7.04 1.75 15.16
N VAL A 172 6.06 2.30 14.41
CA VAL A 172 5.71 1.80 13.06
C VAL A 172 6.89 1.99 12.11
N ARG A 173 7.48 3.19 12.03
CA ARG A 173 8.61 3.48 11.13
C ARG A 173 9.83 2.61 11.41
N GLU A 174 10.18 2.42 12.67
CA GLU A 174 11.32 1.56 13.07
C GLU A 174 11.09 0.10 12.67
N ALA A 175 9.88 -0.42 12.90
CA ALA A 175 9.52 -1.78 12.51
C ALA A 175 9.62 -1.99 11.00
N VAL A 176 9.09 -1.05 10.21
CA VAL A 176 9.13 -1.09 8.73
C VAL A 176 10.57 -0.96 8.21
N ALA A 177 11.35 -0.03 8.75
CA ALA A 177 12.75 0.16 8.35
C ALA A 177 13.60 -1.08 8.69
N TRP A 178 13.30 -1.76 9.80
CA TRP A 178 13.96 -3.00 10.16
C TRP A 178 13.67 -4.11 9.13
N ILE A 179 12.40 -4.29 8.72
CA ILE A 179 12.05 -5.28 7.66
C ILE A 179 12.81 -4.94 6.38
N GLU A 180 12.74 -3.69 5.92
CA GLU A 180 13.40 -3.25 4.69
C GLU A 180 14.89 -3.59 4.67
N LYS A 181 15.57 -3.29 5.78
CA LYS A 181 17.00 -3.57 5.95
C LYS A 181 17.29 -5.06 6.02
N THR A 182 16.54 -5.83 6.84
CA THR A 182 16.81 -7.24 7.13
C THR A 182 16.47 -8.13 5.94
N ALA A 183 15.35 -7.85 5.26
CA ALA A 183 14.96 -8.56 4.04
C ALA A 183 15.74 -8.09 2.78
N GLY A 184 16.65 -7.13 2.91
CA GLY A 184 17.45 -6.63 1.80
C GLY A 184 16.65 -5.93 0.70
N ILE A 185 15.56 -5.27 1.07
CA ILE A 185 14.69 -4.57 0.13
C ILE A 185 15.37 -3.27 -0.33
N VAL A 186 15.50 -3.12 -1.64
CA VAL A 186 15.97 -1.89 -2.27
C VAL A 186 14.78 -1.22 -2.95
N PRO A 187 14.24 -0.12 -2.38
CA PRO A 187 13.10 0.59 -2.95
C PRO A 187 13.42 1.17 -4.34
N CYS A 188 12.40 1.25 -5.20
CA CYS A 188 12.50 2.01 -6.45
C CYS A 188 12.79 3.48 -6.18
N ARG A 189 13.54 4.10 -7.10
CA ARG A 189 13.65 5.56 -7.12
C ARG A 189 12.28 6.20 -7.29
N VAL A 190 11.99 7.25 -6.53
CA VAL A 190 10.77 8.04 -6.65
C VAL A 190 11.08 9.29 -7.49
N PRO A 191 10.60 9.40 -8.73
CA PRO A 191 10.75 10.60 -9.54
C PRO A 191 9.90 11.75 -8.97
N ASP A 192 10.28 12.99 -9.22
CA ASP A 192 9.53 14.18 -8.78
C ASP A 192 8.07 14.16 -9.27
N ALA A 193 7.84 13.66 -10.48
CA ALA A 193 6.51 13.53 -11.06
C ALA A 193 5.58 12.57 -10.30
N ALA A 194 6.12 11.64 -9.50
CA ALA A 194 5.32 10.80 -8.60
C ALA A 194 4.71 11.58 -7.43
N CYS A 195 5.20 12.78 -7.15
CA CYS A 195 4.76 13.66 -6.07
C CYS A 195 3.92 14.84 -6.56
N ASP A 196 3.56 14.89 -7.83
CA ASP A 196 2.75 15.95 -8.40
C ASP A 196 1.25 15.61 -8.39
N PRO A 197 0.35 16.61 -8.23
CA PRO A 197 -1.09 16.40 -8.31
C PRO A 197 -1.49 15.71 -9.61
N LEU A 198 -2.40 14.74 -9.51
CA LEU A 198 -2.71 13.78 -10.57
C LEU A 198 -4.19 13.79 -10.91
N TYR A 199 -4.52 13.63 -12.20
CA TYR A 199 -5.86 13.34 -12.68
C TYR A 199 -5.99 11.86 -13.04
N SER A 200 -7.07 11.20 -12.61
CA SER A 200 -7.40 9.82 -12.97
C SER A 200 -8.78 9.74 -13.60
N SER A 201 -8.93 8.94 -14.65
CA SER A 201 -10.20 8.83 -15.37
C SER A 201 -11.23 7.93 -14.68
N TRP A 202 -10.87 7.16 -13.62
CA TRP A 202 -11.69 6.04 -13.17
C TRP A 202 -13.09 6.44 -12.67
N TYR A 203 -13.21 7.35 -11.72
CA TYR A 203 -14.52 7.60 -11.10
C TYR A 203 -15.51 8.32 -12.01
N ASN A 204 -15.08 9.23 -12.85
CA ASN A 204 -15.99 9.97 -13.72
C ASN A 204 -16.25 9.33 -15.08
N PHE A 205 -15.28 8.58 -15.60
CA PHE A 205 -15.41 7.97 -16.92
C PHE A 205 -15.64 6.46 -16.84
N HIS A 206 -15.19 5.81 -15.76
CA HIS A 206 -15.09 4.36 -15.69
C HIS A 206 -14.45 3.81 -16.97
N GLN A 207 -15.08 2.80 -17.61
CA GLN A 207 -14.62 2.24 -18.88
C GLN A 207 -15.06 3.04 -20.11
N ASP A 208 -15.77 4.17 -19.96
CA ASP A 208 -16.25 4.96 -21.11
C ASP A 208 -15.29 6.11 -21.44
N VAL A 209 -14.04 5.78 -21.69
CA VAL A 209 -12.94 6.71 -22.00
C VAL A 209 -12.75 6.90 -23.49
N PHE A 210 -12.73 8.15 -23.97
CA PHE A 210 -12.46 8.53 -25.34
C PHE A 210 -11.35 9.59 -25.42
N ALA A 211 -10.45 9.48 -26.40
CA ALA A 211 -9.32 10.38 -26.56
C ALA A 211 -9.72 11.87 -26.55
N ALA A 212 -10.76 12.25 -27.31
CA ALA A 212 -11.22 13.63 -27.41
C ALA A 212 -11.75 14.18 -26.08
N ASP A 213 -12.49 13.37 -25.31
CA ASP A 213 -13.03 13.75 -24.02
C ASP A 213 -11.92 13.93 -22.99
N LEU A 214 -10.97 13.00 -22.95
CA LEU A 214 -9.82 13.06 -22.07
C LEU A 214 -8.92 14.26 -22.39
N GLU A 215 -8.65 14.55 -23.66
CA GLU A 215 -7.86 15.71 -24.08
C GLU A 215 -8.50 17.03 -23.64
N ALA A 216 -9.83 17.14 -23.80
CA ALA A 216 -10.56 18.33 -23.35
C ALA A 216 -10.51 18.50 -21.82
N GLU A 217 -10.63 17.41 -21.08
CA GLU A 217 -10.52 17.40 -19.62
C GLU A 217 -9.11 17.78 -19.14
N LEU A 218 -8.11 17.15 -19.74
CA LEU A 218 -6.70 17.35 -19.38
C LEU A 218 -6.18 18.74 -19.73
N ALA A 219 -6.74 19.40 -20.74
CA ALA A 219 -6.44 20.81 -21.02
C ALA A 219 -6.84 21.74 -19.86
N ILE A 220 -7.89 21.39 -19.11
CA ILE A 220 -8.29 22.11 -17.89
C ILE A 220 -7.39 21.69 -16.72
N ALA A 221 -7.17 20.39 -16.53
CA ALA A 221 -6.31 19.85 -15.49
C ALA A 221 -4.90 20.47 -15.52
N ALA A 222 -4.30 20.58 -16.71
CA ALA A 222 -2.99 21.21 -16.90
C ALA A 222 -2.96 22.68 -16.45
N LYS A 223 -4.01 23.45 -16.77
CA LYS A 223 -4.14 24.86 -16.35
C LYS A 223 -4.26 25.00 -14.83
N LEU A 224 -4.92 24.05 -14.18
CA LEU A 224 -5.04 24.01 -12.72
C LEU A 224 -3.74 23.56 -12.02
N GLY A 225 -2.74 23.08 -12.77
CA GLY A 225 -1.44 22.68 -12.21
C GLY A 225 -1.25 21.19 -12.00
N MET A 226 -2.16 20.32 -12.48
CA MET A 226 -1.95 18.88 -12.47
C MET A 226 -0.87 18.47 -13.47
N LYS A 227 -0.01 17.53 -13.10
CA LYS A 227 1.20 17.18 -13.85
C LYS A 227 1.24 15.72 -14.30
N THR A 228 0.35 14.87 -13.80
CA THR A 228 0.30 13.45 -14.12
C THR A 228 -1.14 13.03 -14.40
N PHE A 229 -1.32 12.09 -15.30
CA PHE A 229 -2.61 11.52 -15.69
C PHE A 229 -2.56 10.00 -15.74
N ILE A 230 -3.59 9.35 -15.23
CA ILE A 230 -3.83 7.91 -15.40
C ILE A 230 -5.08 7.70 -16.26
N VAL A 231 -4.93 7.13 -17.47
CA VAL A 231 -6.05 6.49 -18.13
C VAL A 231 -6.27 5.12 -17.48
N ASP A 232 -7.41 4.97 -16.83
CA ASP A 232 -7.79 3.74 -16.13
C ASP A 232 -8.40 2.71 -17.11
N ASP A 233 -9.02 1.63 -16.60
CA ASP A 233 -9.65 0.58 -17.39
C ASP A 233 -10.63 1.14 -18.45
N GLY A 234 -10.67 0.51 -19.63
CA GLY A 234 -11.58 0.88 -20.74
C GLY A 234 -10.88 1.27 -22.06
N TRP A 235 -9.59 1.59 -22.05
CA TRP A 235 -8.86 1.96 -23.25
C TRP A 235 -8.68 0.79 -24.23
N GLN A 236 -8.70 -0.44 -23.74
CA GLN A 236 -8.45 -1.70 -24.44
C GLN A 236 -9.74 -2.42 -24.89
N THR A 237 -10.92 -1.88 -24.60
CA THR A 237 -12.19 -2.56 -24.92
C THR A 237 -13.27 -1.57 -25.31
N ASP A 238 -14.24 -2.04 -26.10
CA ASP A 238 -15.50 -1.33 -26.38
C ASP A 238 -16.64 -1.74 -25.43
N ASP A 239 -16.41 -2.75 -24.58
CA ASP A 239 -17.35 -3.20 -23.56
C ASP A 239 -17.27 -2.29 -22.32
N THR A 240 -18.41 -1.81 -21.84
CA THR A 240 -18.52 -0.92 -20.67
C THR A 240 -19.16 -1.59 -19.46
N ASN A 241 -19.22 -2.91 -19.43
CA ASN A 241 -19.90 -3.67 -18.37
C ASN A 241 -19.10 -3.78 -17.07
N ARG A 242 -17.99 -3.05 -16.92
CA ARG A 242 -17.07 -3.08 -15.77
C ARG A 242 -16.50 -4.48 -15.45
N GLY A 243 -16.51 -5.40 -16.42
CA GLY A 243 -15.91 -6.71 -16.29
C GLY A 243 -14.54 -6.77 -16.97
N TYR A 244 -13.78 -7.84 -16.69
CA TYR A 244 -12.41 -8.02 -17.17
C TYR A 244 -12.31 -9.07 -18.27
N ALA A 245 -13.44 -9.43 -18.89
CA ALA A 245 -13.51 -10.49 -19.89
C ALA A 245 -12.66 -10.22 -21.17
N PHE A 246 -12.28 -8.99 -21.40
CA PHE A 246 -11.45 -8.56 -22.55
C PHE A 246 -10.02 -8.17 -22.16
N CYS A 247 -9.61 -8.33 -20.89
CA CYS A 247 -8.22 -8.14 -20.50
C CYS A 247 -7.32 -9.22 -21.13
N GLY A 248 -6.05 -8.88 -21.39
CA GLY A 248 -5.05 -9.86 -21.84
C GLY A 248 -4.62 -9.72 -23.29
N ASP A 249 -5.44 -9.20 -24.19
CA ASP A 249 -5.01 -8.89 -25.57
C ASP A 249 -4.29 -7.55 -25.63
N TRP A 250 -4.65 -6.63 -24.77
CA TRP A 250 -4.04 -5.31 -24.57
C TRP A 250 -3.90 -4.51 -25.86
N GLN A 251 -4.93 -4.62 -26.71
CA GLN A 251 -5.04 -3.87 -27.95
C GLN A 251 -5.92 -2.64 -27.73
N VAL A 252 -5.47 -1.50 -28.22
CA VAL A 252 -6.23 -0.24 -28.13
C VAL A 252 -7.54 -0.35 -28.90
N SER A 253 -8.65 0.04 -28.26
CA SER A 253 -9.91 0.26 -28.96
C SER A 253 -9.76 1.40 -29.98
N LYS A 254 -9.82 1.09 -31.27
CA LYS A 254 -9.67 2.08 -32.33
C LYS A 254 -10.84 3.06 -32.39
N ARG A 255 -12.01 2.68 -31.89
CA ARG A 255 -13.17 3.56 -31.74
C ARG A 255 -12.92 4.64 -30.71
N ARG A 256 -12.28 4.29 -29.59
CA ARG A 256 -12.01 5.18 -28.45
C ARG A 256 -10.73 6.00 -28.63
N PHE A 257 -9.68 5.36 -29.12
CA PHE A 257 -8.36 5.94 -29.38
C PHE A 257 -7.93 5.60 -30.80
N PRO A 258 -8.35 6.37 -31.82
CA PRO A 258 -7.99 6.09 -33.21
C PRO A 258 -6.48 6.01 -33.44
N ASP A 259 -5.72 6.87 -32.78
CA ASP A 259 -4.26 6.89 -32.74
C ASP A 259 -3.80 7.17 -31.30
N MET A 260 -3.44 6.11 -30.56
CA MET A 260 -3.00 6.19 -29.16
C MET A 260 -1.69 6.98 -29.02
N ALA A 261 -0.72 6.78 -29.91
CA ALA A 261 0.56 7.48 -29.85
C ALA A 261 0.41 8.99 -30.00
N ALA A 262 -0.41 9.41 -30.98
CA ALA A 262 -0.72 10.83 -31.19
C ALA A 262 -1.52 11.42 -30.00
N HIS A 263 -2.45 10.65 -29.40
CA HIS A 263 -3.17 11.04 -28.20
C HIS A 263 -2.23 11.27 -27.02
N VAL A 264 -1.38 10.30 -26.71
CA VAL A 264 -0.37 10.40 -25.63
C VAL A 264 0.51 11.64 -25.83
N LYS A 265 0.98 11.85 -27.07
CA LYS A 265 1.80 13.03 -27.38
C LYS A 265 1.06 14.34 -27.14
N ARG A 266 -0.21 14.47 -27.55
CA ARG A 266 -0.99 15.69 -27.30
C ARG A 266 -1.15 15.99 -25.82
N VAL A 267 -1.36 14.95 -24.99
CA VAL A 267 -1.43 15.09 -23.53
C VAL A 267 -0.06 15.50 -22.95
N GLN A 268 1.02 14.88 -23.41
CA GLN A 268 2.37 15.24 -22.98
C GLN A 268 2.76 16.66 -23.39
N ASP A 269 2.27 17.16 -24.54
CA ASP A 269 2.48 18.54 -24.98
C ASP A 269 1.79 19.58 -24.08
N LEU A 270 0.82 19.16 -23.23
CA LEU A 270 0.27 19.98 -22.15
C LEU A 270 1.16 20.01 -20.88
N GLY A 271 2.28 19.30 -20.88
CA GLY A 271 3.16 19.15 -19.72
C GLY A 271 2.70 18.08 -18.70
N ILE A 272 1.81 17.17 -19.11
CA ILE A 272 1.26 16.10 -18.27
C ILE A 272 1.97 14.77 -18.60
N LYS A 273 2.43 14.07 -17.56
CA LYS A 273 2.92 12.69 -17.64
C LYS A 273 1.76 11.72 -17.86
N TYR A 274 1.90 10.78 -18.79
CA TYR A 274 0.84 9.85 -19.18
C TYR A 274 1.07 8.45 -18.64
N MET A 275 0.17 7.94 -17.81
CA MET A 275 0.20 6.58 -17.27
C MET A 275 -1.00 5.77 -17.77
N MET A 276 -0.81 4.45 -17.92
CA MET A 276 -1.86 3.53 -18.36
C MET A 276 -2.12 2.42 -17.35
N TRP A 277 -3.39 2.10 -17.15
CA TRP A 277 -3.85 0.99 -16.34
C TRP A 277 -3.71 -0.36 -17.05
N TYR A 278 -3.30 -1.37 -16.27
CA TYR A 278 -3.31 -2.78 -16.64
C TYR A 278 -3.70 -3.64 -15.44
N SER A 279 -4.54 -4.68 -15.66
CA SER A 279 -4.69 -5.76 -14.69
C SER A 279 -3.57 -6.77 -14.92
N VAL A 280 -2.64 -6.88 -13.98
CA VAL A 280 -1.44 -7.70 -14.17
C VAL A 280 -1.77 -9.19 -14.36
N PRO A 281 -2.61 -9.83 -13.48
CA PRO A 281 -2.82 -11.27 -13.51
C PRO A 281 -3.86 -11.75 -14.54
N PHE A 282 -4.71 -10.86 -15.05
CA PHE A 282 -5.92 -11.30 -15.73
C PHE A 282 -5.74 -11.58 -17.22
N ILE A 283 -6.23 -12.77 -17.64
CA ILE A 283 -6.56 -13.11 -19.01
C ILE A 283 -8.08 -13.28 -19.09
N GLY A 284 -8.74 -12.38 -19.80
CA GLY A 284 -10.19 -12.39 -19.96
C GLY A 284 -10.68 -13.59 -20.76
N LEU A 285 -11.83 -14.16 -20.35
CA LEU A 285 -12.43 -15.32 -20.99
C LEU A 285 -12.83 -15.07 -22.46
N LYS A 286 -12.89 -13.80 -22.89
CA LYS A 286 -13.16 -13.38 -24.28
C LYS A 286 -11.89 -12.86 -25.01
N SER A 287 -10.73 -12.90 -24.36
CA SER A 287 -9.45 -12.56 -24.98
C SER A 287 -8.98 -13.66 -25.92
N ALA A 288 -8.38 -13.31 -27.05
CA ALA A 288 -7.76 -14.25 -27.96
C ALA A 288 -6.58 -15.00 -27.30
N ASN A 289 -5.90 -14.38 -26.33
CA ASN A 289 -4.82 -14.99 -25.57
C ASN A 289 -5.32 -16.01 -24.53
N TYR A 290 -6.62 -16.09 -24.23
CA TYR A 290 -7.15 -17.04 -23.24
C TYR A 290 -6.80 -18.49 -23.64
N GLU A 291 -7.13 -18.94 -24.86
CA GLU A 291 -6.81 -20.29 -25.30
C GLU A 291 -5.29 -20.54 -25.43
N LYS A 292 -4.51 -19.51 -25.75
CA LYS A 292 -3.04 -19.59 -25.85
C LYS A 292 -2.39 -19.99 -24.51
N PHE A 293 -2.95 -19.52 -23.40
CA PHE A 293 -2.43 -19.81 -22.04
C PHE A 293 -3.21 -20.90 -21.31
N LYS A 294 -4.03 -21.67 -22.03
CA LYS A 294 -4.75 -22.80 -21.44
C LYS A 294 -3.80 -23.77 -20.72
N GLY A 295 -4.15 -24.15 -19.51
CA GLY A 295 -3.29 -24.96 -18.63
C GLY A 295 -2.21 -24.18 -17.87
N LYS A 296 -2.16 -22.83 -18.00
CA LYS A 296 -1.19 -21.96 -17.31
C LYS A 296 -1.90 -20.93 -16.43
N TYR A 297 -2.94 -21.38 -15.73
CA TYR A 297 -3.71 -20.55 -14.82
C TYR A 297 -3.50 -21.00 -13.37
N VAL A 298 -3.42 -20.04 -12.45
CA VAL A 298 -3.57 -20.28 -11.03
C VAL A 298 -5.04 -20.53 -10.70
N ASN A 299 -5.92 -19.71 -11.29
CA ASN A 299 -7.38 -19.81 -11.18
C ASN A 299 -8.04 -19.60 -12.54
N GLY A 300 -9.10 -20.37 -12.84
CA GLY A 300 -9.78 -20.32 -14.13
C GLY A 300 -10.76 -19.15 -14.32
N ASN A 301 -11.35 -18.65 -13.23
CA ASN A 301 -12.24 -17.47 -13.23
C ASN A 301 -12.24 -16.85 -11.85
N ASP A 302 -11.42 -15.84 -11.63
CA ASP A 302 -11.26 -15.22 -10.32
C ASP A 302 -12.54 -14.49 -9.88
N ARG A 303 -13.15 -14.95 -8.82
CA ARG A 303 -14.33 -14.34 -8.17
C ARG A 303 -15.46 -13.96 -9.14
N GLY A 304 -15.59 -14.64 -10.25
CA GLY A 304 -16.62 -14.37 -11.24
C GLY A 304 -16.38 -13.09 -12.08
N MET A 305 -15.16 -12.57 -12.10
CA MET A 305 -14.80 -11.35 -12.85
C MET A 305 -14.71 -11.55 -14.37
N GLY A 306 -14.95 -12.75 -14.88
CA GLY A 306 -14.84 -13.05 -16.31
C GLY A 306 -13.41 -13.18 -16.81
N ALA A 307 -12.45 -13.41 -15.91
CA ALA A 307 -11.03 -13.54 -16.23
C ALA A 307 -10.37 -14.66 -15.43
N ALA A 308 -9.46 -15.39 -16.06
CA ALA A 308 -8.54 -16.30 -15.39
C ALA A 308 -7.32 -15.55 -14.87
N VAL A 309 -6.67 -16.10 -13.84
CA VAL A 309 -5.41 -15.62 -13.27
C VAL A 309 -4.27 -16.41 -13.87
N LEU A 310 -3.38 -15.74 -14.58
CA LEU A 310 -2.17 -16.33 -15.15
C LEU A 310 -1.25 -16.88 -14.06
N ASP A 311 -0.55 -17.98 -14.36
CA ASP A 311 0.44 -18.58 -13.45
C ASP A 311 1.85 -18.06 -13.76
N PRO A 312 2.42 -17.13 -12.97
CA PRO A 312 3.72 -16.54 -13.24
C PRO A 312 4.88 -17.51 -13.00
N ARG A 313 4.61 -18.72 -12.52
CA ARG A 313 5.62 -19.79 -12.39
C ARG A 313 6.10 -20.30 -13.73
N PHE A 314 5.33 -20.10 -14.81
CA PHE A 314 5.74 -20.38 -16.18
C PHE A 314 6.57 -19.22 -16.76
N PRO A 315 7.79 -19.46 -17.28
CA PRO A 315 8.64 -18.40 -17.85
C PRO A 315 7.99 -17.68 -19.04
N GLU A 316 7.21 -18.38 -19.88
CA GLU A 316 6.51 -17.77 -21.01
C GLU A 316 5.37 -16.85 -20.57
N VAL A 317 4.75 -17.07 -19.40
CA VAL A 317 3.75 -16.15 -18.83
C VAL A 317 4.43 -14.87 -18.38
N ARG A 318 5.54 -14.97 -17.65
CA ARG A 318 6.30 -13.78 -17.24
C ARG A 318 6.78 -12.99 -18.45
N LYS A 319 7.36 -13.69 -19.44
CA LYS A 319 7.80 -13.05 -20.68
C LYS A 319 6.66 -12.32 -21.40
N PHE A 320 5.48 -12.92 -21.49
CA PHE A 320 4.31 -12.29 -22.12
C PHE A 320 3.92 -11.00 -21.42
N LEU A 321 3.89 -10.97 -20.08
CA LEU A 321 3.53 -9.78 -19.30
C LEU A 321 4.59 -8.69 -19.46
N VAL A 322 5.87 -9.03 -19.33
CA VAL A 322 6.99 -8.09 -19.54
C VAL A 322 6.94 -7.49 -20.95
N ASP A 323 6.81 -8.34 -21.99
CA ASP A 323 6.75 -7.90 -23.38
C ASP A 323 5.55 -6.96 -23.64
N THR A 324 4.41 -7.20 -22.98
CA THR A 324 3.21 -6.36 -23.07
C THR A 324 3.50 -4.93 -22.60
N TYR A 325 4.12 -4.77 -21.43
CA TYR A 325 4.42 -3.44 -20.88
C TYR A 325 5.55 -2.75 -21.63
N VAL A 326 6.59 -3.48 -22.01
CA VAL A 326 7.68 -2.96 -22.85
C VAL A 326 7.15 -2.47 -24.19
N LYS A 327 6.21 -3.22 -24.80
CA LYS A 327 5.59 -2.83 -26.08
C LYS A 327 4.81 -1.52 -25.91
N ALA A 328 3.97 -1.38 -24.89
CA ALA A 328 3.22 -0.15 -24.64
C ALA A 328 4.14 1.06 -24.45
N LEU A 329 5.24 0.89 -23.69
CA LEU A 329 6.22 1.95 -23.47
C LEU A 329 6.91 2.38 -24.79
N LYS A 330 7.25 1.42 -25.67
CA LYS A 330 7.92 1.69 -26.94
C LYS A 330 6.98 2.27 -28.01
N ASP A 331 5.77 1.72 -28.09
CA ASP A 331 4.82 2.10 -29.16
C ASP A 331 4.18 3.47 -28.90
N TRP A 332 3.96 3.83 -27.61
CA TRP A 332 3.20 5.02 -27.25
C TRP A 332 4.01 6.04 -26.43
N ASN A 333 5.25 5.73 -26.05
CA ASN A 333 6.12 6.59 -25.25
C ASN A 333 5.48 7.10 -23.95
N ILE A 334 4.65 6.27 -23.32
CA ILE A 334 3.99 6.61 -22.05
C ILE A 334 5.01 6.82 -20.92
N ASP A 335 4.60 7.48 -19.83
CA ASP A 335 5.47 7.82 -18.70
C ASP A 335 5.30 6.86 -17.51
N GLY A 336 4.29 5.99 -17.54
CA GLY A 336 4.08 5.09 -16.42
C GLY A 336 2.92 4.12 -16.58
N PHE A 337 2.73 3.34 -15.51
CA PHE A 337 1.73 2.30 -15.41
C PHE A 337 1.01 2.35 -14.05
N LYS A 338 -0.30 2.11 -14.05
CA LYS A 338 -1.03 1.62 -12.90
C LYS A 338 -1.18 0.11 -13.05
N LEU A 339 -0.46 -0.66 -12.24
CA LEU A 339 -0.42 -2.12 -12.29
C LEU A 339 -1.34 -2.70 -11.20
N ASP A 340 -2.52 -3.13 -11.62
CA ASP A 340 -3.61 -3.50 -10.73
C ASP A 340 -3.75 -5.01 -10.52
N PHE A 341 -4.48 -5.42 -9.48
CA PHE A 341 -4.88 -6.79 -9.16
C PHE A 341 -3.76 -7.79 -8.84
N ILE A 342 -2.55 -7.34 -8.50
CA ILE A 342 -1.48 -8.29 -8.13
C ILE A 342 -1.84 -9.17 -6.92
N ASP A 343 -2.80 -8.75 -6.08
CA ASP A 343 -3.36 -9.53 -4.98
C ASP A 343 -4.25 -10.70 -5.45
N ALA A 344 -4.55 -10.82 -6.73
CA ALA A 344 -5.24 -11.97 -7.30
C ALA A 344 -4.31 -13.16 -7.59
N PHE A 345 -2.99 -12.99 -7.52
CA PHE A 345 -2.02 -14.10 -7.60
C PHE A 345 -2.07 -14.99 -6.34
N ARG A 346 -3.14 -15.73 -6.18
CA ARG A 346 -3.39 -16.64 -5.06
C ARG A 346 -4.16 -17.86 -5.50
N PHE A 347 -4.05 -18.93 -4.73
CA PHE A 347 -4.84 -20.13 -4.98
C PHE A 347 -6.29 -19.95 -4.53
N ALA A 348 -7.24 -20.44 -5.32
CA ALA A 348 -8.65 -20.56 -4.92
C ALA A 348 -8.92 -21.84 -4.09
N GLY A 349 -7.92 -22.69 -3.93
CA GLY A 349 -7.97 -23.97 -3.22
C GLY A 349 -6.60 -24.62 -3.22
N GLU A 350 -6.52 -25.90 -3.64
CA GLU A 350 -5.24 -26.61 -3.79
C GLU A 350 -4.39 -25.97 -4.91
N ASP A 351 -3.07 -26.04 -4.77
CA ASP A 351 -2.15 -25.65 -5.83
C ASP A 351 -2.27 -26.63 -7.02
N PRO A 352 -2.71 -26.15 -8.21
CA PRO A 352 -2.86 -27.02 -9.38
C PRO A 352 -1.52 -27.65 -9.83
N ALA A 353 -0.39 -26.99 -9.55
CA ALA A 353 0.93 -27.45 -9.95
C ALA A 353 1.39 -28.73 -9.25
N VAL A 354 0.87 -29.02 -8.05
CA VAL A 354 1.25 -30.22 -7.28
C VAL A 354 0.89 -31.50 -8.04
N LYS A 355 -0.32 -31.55 -8.61
CA LYS A 355 -0.80 -32.71 -9.40
C LYS A 355 0.01 -32.91 -10.69
N GLU A 356 0.61 -31.85 -11.21
CA GLU A 356 1.44 -31.85 -12.42
C GLU A 356 2.93 -31.95 -12.12
N ASN A 357 3.30 -32.19 -10.86
CA ASN A 357 4.69 -32.18 -10.40
C ASN A 357 5.48 -30.96 -10.88
N TYR A 358 4.81 -29.79 -10.88
CA TYR A 358 5.35 -28.50 -11.34
C TYR A 358 5.83 -28.47 -12.80
N ALA A 359 5.31 -29.35 -13.65
CA ALA A 359 5.74 -29.45 -15.05
C ALA A 359 5.67 -28.09 -15.77
N GLY A 360 6.72 -27.73 -16.50
CA GLY A 360 6.83 -26.49 -17.27
C GLY A 360 7.08 -25.22 -16.43
N ARG A 361 7.09 -25.32 -15.10
CA ARG A 361 7.35 -24.21 -14.17
C ARG A 361 8.82 -24.22 -13.75
N ASP A 362 9.53 -23.14 -13.99
CA ASP A 362 10.93 -22.95 -13.55
C ASP A 362 11.01 -22.48 -12.09
N ILE A 363 9.96 -21.85 -11.58
CA ILE A 363 9.80 -21.46 -10.19
C ILE A 363 8.61 -22.23 -9.62
N LYS A 364 8.79 -22.94 -8.51
CA LYS A 364 7.72 -23.76 -7.94
C LYS A 364 6.78 -22.98 -6.99
N SER A 365 7.34 -22.04 -6.20
CA SER A 365 6.61 -21.20 -5.25
C SER A 365 5.89 -20.06 -5.98
N LEU A 366 4.58 -19.93 -5.78
CA LEU A 366 3.78 -18.87 -6.40
C LEU A 366 4.22 -17.46 -5.94
N PRO A 367 4.34 -17.15 -4.63
CA PRO A 367 4.77 -15.81 -4.20
C PRO A 367 6.18 -15.46 -4.67
N VAL A 368 7.10 -16.42 -4.73
CA VAL A 368 8.46 -16.20 -5.29
C VAL A 368 8.39 -15.92 -6.80
N ALA A 369 7.47 -16.56 -7.52
CA ALA A 369 7.28 -16.28 -8.95
C ALA A 369 6.65 -14.90 -9.19
N VAL A 370 5.79 -14.43 -8.29
CA VAL A 370 5.26 -13.05 -8.32
C VAL A 370 6.38 -12.04 -8.07
N ASP A 371 7.22 -12.25 -7.05
CA ASP A 371 8.40 -11.42 -6.79
C ASP A 371 9.32 -11.37 -8.03
N ARG A 372 9.56 -12.51 -8.67
CA ARG A 372 10.36 -12.61 -9.89
C ARG A 372 9.73 -11.84 -11.05
N LEU A 373 8.43 -12.04 -11.31
CA LEU A 373 7.68 -11.34 -12.36
C LEU A 373 7.79 -9.82 -12.18
N MET A 374 7.48 -9.32 -10.99
CA MET A 374 7.47 -7.89 -10.74
C MET A 374 8.87 -7.28 -10.81
N THR A 375 9.90 -8.03 -10.42
CA THR A 375 11.30 -7.64 -10.60
C THR A 375 11.65 -7.55 -12.09
N GLU A 376 11.32 -8.56 -12.89
CA GLU A 376 11.55 -8.55 -14.34
C GLU A 376 10.82 -7.41 -15.05
N VAL A 377 9.58 -7.11 -14.66
CA VAL A 377 8.81 -5.96 -15.17
C VAL A 377 9.53 -4.65 -14.84
N LYS A 378 9.86 -4.42 -13.56
CA LYS A 378 10.56 -3.20 -13.12
C LYS A 378 11.88 -3.03 -13.85
N ASP A 379 12.71 -4.08 -13.95
CA ASP A 379 14.03 -4.00 -14.59
C ASP A 379 13.90 -3.68 -16.09
N ALA A 380 12.96 -4.31 -16.79
CA ALA A 380 12.73 -4.06 -18.21
C ALA A 380 12.24 -2.64 -18.49
N LEU A 381 11.35 -2.10 -17.64
CA LEU A 381 10.82 -0.75 -17.79
C LEU A 381 11.86 0.31 -17.45
N THR A 382 12.61 0.15 -16.35
CA THR A 382 13.63 1.11 -15.93
C THR A 382 14.84 1.14 -16.87
N ALA A 383 15.14 0.04 -17.56
CA ALA A 383 16.18 0.00 -18.60
C ALA A 383 15.82 0.88 -19.81
N ILE A 384 14.54 1.11 -20.07
CA ILE A 384 14.07 1.97 -21.19
C ILE A 384 13.84 3.41 -20.70
N LYS A 385 13.18 3.58 -19.56
CA LYS A 385 12.84 4.87 -18.97
C LYS A 385 13.17 4.85 -17.46
N PRO A 386 14.34 5.34 -17.04
CA PRO A 386 14.79 5.28 -15.63
C PRO A 386 13.84 5.97 -14.64
N ASP A 387 13.09 6.96 -15.09
CA ASP A 387 12.13 7.72 -14.28
C ASP A 387 10.67 7.23 -14.49
N ILE A 388 10.48 5.98 -14.89
CA ILE A 388 9.16 5.38 -15.09
C ILE A 388 8.32 5.45 -13.80
N LEU A 389 7.06 5.84 -13.92
CA LEU A 389 6.10 5.86 -12.84
C LEU A 389 5.37 4.51 -12.77
N VAL A 390 5.31 3.92 -11.57
CA VAL A 390 4.57 2.66 -11.36
C VAL A 390 3.73 2.79 -10.11
N GLU A 391 2.41 2.76 -10.29
CA GLU A 391 1.44 2.82 -9.19
C GLU A 391 0.88 1.44 -8.85
N PHE A 392 0.81 1.17 -7.53
CA PHE A 392 0.03 0.10 -6.94
C PHE A 392 -1.01 0.69 -5.97
N ARG A 393 -2.16 0.02 -5.82
CA ARG A 393 -3.17 0.43 -4.82
C ARG A 393 -3.02 -0.36 -3.51
N GLN A 394 -3.61 0.15 -2.43
CA GLN A 394 -3.70 -0.56 -1.15
C GLN A 394 -4.55 -1.84 -1.34
N SER A 395 -4.15 -2.85 -0.94
CA SER A 395 -3.89 -4.00 -0.20
C SER A 395 -2.51 -4.62 -0.47
N TYR A 396 -1.84 -4.28 -1.54
CA TYR A 396 -0.46 -4.69 -1.79
C TYR A 396 0.53 -3.66 -1.26
N VAL A 397 0.65 -3.62 0.05
CA VAL A 397 1.47 -2.65 0.78
C VAL A 397 2.59 -3.33 1.59
N GLY A 398 2.87 -4.58 1.30
CA GLY A 398 4.01 -5.26 1.90
C GLY A 398 5.32 -4.53 1.60
N PRO A 399 6.36 -4.63 2.46
CA PRO A 399 7.63 -3.95 2.22
C PRO A 399 8.23 -4.30 0.85
N ALA A 400 8.00 -5.50 0.34
CA ALA A 400 8.49 -5.95 -0.96
C ALA A 400 7.94 -5.13 -2.14
N ILE A 401 6.72 -4.59 -2.04
CA ILE A 401 6.09 -3.84 -3.15
C ILE A 401 6.92 -2.63 -3.60
N ARG A 402 7.70 -2.03 -2.68
CA ARG A 402 8.58 -0.89 -2.98
C ARG A 402 9.74 -1.21 -3.91
N LYS A 403 10.05 -2.50 -4.10
CA LYS A 403 11.03 -2.96 -5.10
C LYS A 403 10.54 -2.75 -6.53
N TYR A 404 9.22 -2.70 -6.74
CA TYR A 404 8.61 -2.78 -8.07
C TYR A 404 7.94 -1.49 -8.51
N GLY A 405 7.55 -0.63 -7.58
CA GLY A 405 6.88 0.63 -7.87
C GLY A 405 7.23 1.74 -6.89
N ASN A 406 6.89 2.97 -7.28
CA ASN A 406 7.26 4.20 -6.60
C ASN A 406 6.06 5.04 -6.18
N MET A 407 4.84 4.60 -6.51
CA MET A 407 3.57 5.23 -6.13
C MET A 407 2.67 4.20 -5.47
N LEU A 408 2.18 4.49 -4.26
CA LEU A 408 1.26 3.64 -3.52
C LEU A 408 -0.04 4.40 -3.25
N ARG A 409 -1.14 4.00 -3.90
CA ARG A 409 -2.45 4.59 -3.73
C ARG A 409 -3.24 3.85 -2.65
N VAL A 410 -3.99 4.58 -1.82
CA VAL A 410 -4.96 3.98 -0.88
C VAL A 410 -6.06 3.21 -1.63
N GLY A 411 -6.71 2.27 -0.96
CA GLY A 411 -7.82 1.50 -1.52
C GLY A 411 -9.04 2.37 -1.83
N ASP A 412 -9.88 1.89 -2.75
CA ASP A 412 -11.08 2.60 -3.19
C ASP A 412 -12.00 2.96 -2.01
N CYS A 413 -12.32 4.24 -1.91
CA CYS A 413 -13.20 4.79 -0.87
C CYS A 413 -13.95 6.04 -1.38
N PRO A 414 -14.68 5.93 -2.50
CA PRO A 414 -15.34 7.07 -3.13
C PRO A 414 -16.25 7.82 -2.15
N GLY A 415 -16.09 9.15 -2.10
CA GLY A 415 -16.87 10.02 -1.23
C GLY A 415 -16.61 9.88 0.27
N ASN A 416 -15.69 9.03 0.71
CA ASN A 416 -15.38 8.82 2.12
C ASN A 416 -14.07 9.52 2.52
N LEU A 417 -14.16 10.82 2.85
CA LEU A 417 -13.02 11.65 3.26
C LEU A 417 -12.22 11.05 4.43
N ARG A 418 -12.92 10.59 5.47
CA ARG A 418 -12.29 10.04 6.67
C ARG A 418 -11.51 8.77 6.36
N ARG A 419 -12.08 7.88 5.54
CA ARG A 419 -11.39 6.65 5.13
C ARG A 419 -10.15 6.97 4.29
N ASN A 420 -10.24 7.94 3.39
CA ASN A 420 -9.12 8.38 2.56
C ASN A 420 -7.96 8.91 3.44
N ARG A 421 -8.25 9.85 4.36
CA ARG A 421 -7.27 10.38 5.34
C ARG A 421 -6.61 9.27 6.15
N PHE A 422 -7.42 8.40 6.73
CA PHE A 422 -6.96 7.31 7.58
C PHE A 422 -6.02 6.36 6.83
N ALA A 423 -6.39 5.97 5.61
CA ALA A 423 -5.60 5.10 4.77
C ALA A 423 -4.30 5.76 4.30
N ILE A 424 -4.32 7.06 3.95
CA ILE A 424 -3.11 7.84 3.64
C ILE A 424 -2.15 7.84 4.83
N ALA A 425 -2.66 8.12 6.03
CA ALA A 425 -1.82 8.15 7.23
C ALA A 425 -1.17 6.79 7.51
N ASN A 426 -1.93 5.71 7.42
CA ASN A 426 -1.42 4.35 7.59
C ASN A 426 -0.35 4.01 6.53
N LEU A 427 -0.62 4.31 5.26
CA LEU A 427 0.36 4.07 4.19
C LEU A 427 1.63 4.89 4.36
N ARG A 428 1.53 6.17 4.72
CA ARG A 428 2.71 7.02 4.93
C ARG A 428 3.61 6.53 6.04
N LEU A 429 3.05 5.99 7.12
CA LEU A 429 3.84 5.36 8.18
C LEU A 429 4.58 4.11 7.68
N ALA A 430 4.03 3.42 6.68
CA ALA A 430 4.49 2.11 6.22
C ALA A 430 5.22 2.13 4.88
N SER A 431 5.12 3.21 4.08
CA SER A 431 5.56 3.23 2.67
C SER A 431 7.05 3.47 2.46
N GLY A 432 7.80 3.81 3.52
CA GLY A 432 9.20 4.24 3.35
C GLY A 432 9.28 5.50 2.47
N SER A 433 10.06 5.44 1.39
CA SER A 433 10.26 6.55 0.45
C SER A 433 9.24 6.61 -0.69
N ALA A 434 8.35 5.62 -0.86
CA ALA A 434 7.37 5.63 -1.95
C ALA A 434 6.38 6.78 -1.81
N ALA A 435 5.97 7.39 -2.94
CA ALA A 435 4.95 8.42 -2.95
C ALA A 435 3.58 7.81 -2.59
N VAL A 436 2.94 8.34 -1.55
CA VAL A 436 1.60 7.90 -1.13
C VAL A 436 0.56 8.77 -1.78
N HIS A 437 -0.37 8.15 -2.50
CA HIS A 437 -1.45 8.81 -3.20
C HIS A 437 -2.79 8.60 -2.50
N SER A 438 -3.62 9.64 -2.50
CA SER A 438 -5.03 9.52 -2.11
C SER A 438 -5.78 8.58 -3.06
N ASP A 439 -6.92 8.06 -2.62
CA ASP A 439 -7.95 7.64 -3.56
C ASP A 439 -8.44 8.84 -4.38
N MET A 440 -9.00 8.58 -5.54
CA MET A 440 -9.43 9.61 -6.47
C MET A 440 -10.57 10.44 -5.87
N LEU A 441 -10.43 11.75 -5.90
CA LEU A 441 -11.41 12.67 -5.37
C LEU A 441 -12.53 12.95 -6.38
N GLU A 442 -13.74 12.86 -5.87
CA GLU A 442 -14.98 13.21 -6.56
C GLU A 442 -15.92 13.86 -5.56
N TRP A 443 -16.71 14.82 -5.99
CA TRP A 443 -17.76 15.48 -5.19
C TRP A 443 -18.90 15.97 -6.05
N ASN A 444 -20.06 16.20 -5.43
CA ASN A 444 -21.22 16.75 -6.10
C ASN A 444 -21.09 18.27 -6.21
N PHE A 445 -21.32 18.83 -7.42
CA PHE A 445 -21.25 20.27 -7.65
C PHE A 445 -22.40 21.08 -7.00
N ALA A 446 -23.40 20.45 -6.40
CA ALA A 446 -24.38 21.11 -5.56
C ALA A 446 -23.84 21.45 -4.15
N GLU A 447 -22.68 20.90 -3.76
CA GLU A 447 -21.98 21.28 -2.54
C GLU A 447 -21.35 22.67 -2.68
N SER A 448 -21.08 23.35 -1.57
CA SER A 448 -20.29 24.59 -1.63
C SER A 448 -18.80 24.26 -1.91
N PRO A 449 -18.02 25.20 -2.47
CA PRO A 449 -16.58 25.01 -2.64
C PRO A 449 -15.83 24.71 -1.34
N GLU A 450 -16.29 25.28 -0.20
CA GLU A 450 -15.71 25.03 1.12
C GLU A 450 -15.96 23.57 1.57
N HIS A 451 -17.16 23.02 1.33
CA HIS A 451 -17.43 21.60 1.59
C HIS A 451 -16.63 20.69 0.65
N ALA A 452 -16.54 21.02 -0.62
CA ALA A 452 -15.71 20.30 -1.57
C ALA A 452 -14.21 20.32 -1.19
N ALA A 453 -13.72 21.43 -0.60
CA ALA A 453 -12.36 21.55 -0.10
C ALA A 453 -12.02 20.53 1.01
N LEU A 454 -13.02 20.05 1.77
CA LEU A 454 -12.81 19.04 2.80
C LEU A 454 -12.28 17.73 2.21
N TYR A 455 -12.69 17.35 0.99
CA TYR A 455 -12.14 16.17 0.30
C TYR A 455 -10.63 16.35 0.05
N VAL A 456 -10.24 17.54 -0.41
CA VAL A 456 -8.85 17.86 -0.70
C VAL A 456 -8.02 17.90 0.59
N ILE A 457 -8.49 18.60 1.64
CA ILE A 457 -7.77 18.73 2.92
C ILE A 457 -7.56 17.36 3.57
N ASN A 458 -8.57 16.47 3.54
CA ASN A 458 -8.44 15.12 4.08
C ASN A 458 -7.41 14.26 3.31
N SER A 459 -7.02 14.67 2.11
CA SER A 459 -6.05 13.97 1.27
C SER A 459 -4.68 14.66 1.20
N MET A 460 -4.53 15.84 1.82
CA MET A 460 -3.38 16.74 1.61
C MET A 460 -2.04 16.20 2.12
N PHE A 461 -2.04 15.27 3.08
CA PHE A 461 -0.82 14.59 3.51
C PHE A 461 -0.41 13.42 2.61
N GLY A 462 -1.06 13.24 1.48
CA GLY A 462 -0.65 12.41 0.35
C GLY A 462 -0.63 13.24 -0.93
N VAL A 463 -0.24 12.62 -2.04
CA VAL A 463 -0.42 13.21 -3.36
C VAL A 463 -1.89 13.08 -3.75
N VAL A 464 -2.53 14.20 -4.04
CA VAL A 464 -3.97 14.21 -4.33
C VAL A 464 -4.23 13.74 -5.76
N GLN A 465 -5.08 12.71 -5.90
CA GLN A 465 -5.63 12.28 -7.19
C GLN A 465 -7.03 12.87 -7.38
N TYR A 466 -7.26 13.54 -8.48
CA TYR A 466 -8.56 14.10 -8.84
C TYR A 466 -9.22 13.24 -9.91
N SER A 467 -10.54 13.05 -9.80
CA SER A 467 -11.35 12.38 -10.83
C SER A 467 -12.68 13.08 -11.06
N VAL A 468 -12.83 14.29 -10.54
CA VAL A 468 -14.02 15.13 -10.75
C VAL A 468 -14.07 15.63 -12.21
N MET A 469 -15.26 15.72 -12.81
CA MET A 469 -15.45 16.19 -14.19
C MET A 469 -15.22 17.70 -14.27
N LEU A 470 -13.98 18.12 -14.52
CA LEU A 470 -13.55 19.53 -14.52
C LEU A 470 -14.28 20.39 -15.58
N ARG A 471 -14.62 19.80 -16.74
CA ARG A 471 -15.39 20.49 -17.79
C ARG A 471 -16.75 20.97 -17.33
N ASN A 472 -17.34 20.29 -16.37
CA ASN A 472 -18.68 20.58 -15.85
C ASN A 472 -18.64 21.34 -14.52
N ALA A 473 -17.44 21.53 -13.95
CA ALA A 473 -17.27 22.13 -12.63
C ALA A 473 -17.61 23.64 -12.67
N PRO A 474 -18.36 24.16 -11.68
CA PRO A 474 -18.54 25.59 -11.48
C PRO A 474 -17.19 26.31 -11.31
N LYS A 475 -17.13 27.59 -11.69
CA LYS A 475 -15.90 28.39 -11.60
C LYS A 475 -15.32 28.45 -10.19
N GLU A 476 -16.19 28.49 -9.19
CA GLU A 476 -15.83 28.54 -7.78
C GLU A 476 -15.15 27.23 -7.32
N HIS A 477 -15.59 26.09 -7.83
CA HIS A 477 -14.96 24.79 -7.59
C HIS A 477 -13.59 24.72 -8.28
N LEU A 478 -13.46 25.19 -9.53
CA LEU A 478 -12.16 25.24 -10.21
C LEU A 478 -11.17 26.14 -9.47
N ALA A 479 -11.60 27.31 -8.99
CA ALA A 479 -10.78 28.21 -8.19
C ALA A 479 -10.35 27.57 -6.85
N MET A 480 -11.23 26.81 -6.21
CA MET A 480 -10.92 26.03 -5.01
C MET A 480 -9.83 24.98 -5.31
N VAL A 481 -9.98 24.22 -6.39
CA VAL A 481 -8.99 23.21 -6.82
C VAL A 481 -7.64 23.85 -7.09
N GLU A 482 -7.61 24.95 -7.86
CA GLU A 482 -6.37 25.71 -8.16
C GLU A 482 -5.67 26.20 -6.88
N LYS A 483 -6.44 26.78 -5.94
CA LYS A 483 -5.93 27.20 -4.63
C LYS A 483 -5.24 26.07 -3.87
N TRP A 484 -5.87 24.91 -3.78
CA TRP A 484 -5.31 23.79 -3.03
C TRP A 484 -4.16 23.07 -3.74
N ILE A 485 -4.17 23.01 -5.07
CA ILE A 485 -3.03 22.54 -5.85
C ILE A 485 -1.83 23.46 -5.61
N LYS A 486 -2.04 24.80 -5.67
CA LYS A 486 -0.97 25.74 -5.37
C LYS A 486 -0.42 25.56 -3.96
N PHE A 487 -1.29 25.43 -2.95
CA PHE A 487 -0.88 25.15 -1.57
C PHE A 487 -0.03 23.87 -1.48
N SER A 488 -0.48 22.78 -2.10
CA SER A 488 0.27 21.52 -2.09
C SER A 488 1.65 21.64 -2.75
N GLN A 489 1.76 22.43 -3.82
CA GLN A 489 3.03 22.66 -4.51
C GLN A 489 3.98 23.57 -3.73
N ASP A 490 3.47 24.65 -3.16
CA ASP A 490 4.26 25.60 -2.35
C ASP A 490 4.83 24.96 -1.08
N HIS A 491 4.12 23.98 -0.52
CA HIS A 491 4.45 23.27 0.72
C HIS A 491 4.83 21.80 0.53
N ARG A 492 5.07 21.37 -0.72
CA ARG A 492 5.29 19.96 -1.09
C ARG A 492 6.32 19.25 -0.23
N ASP A 493 7.45 19.90 0.00
CA ASP A 493 8.55 19.31 0.76
C ASP A 493 8.15 19.01 2.22
N THR A 494 7.48 19.96 2.87
CA THR A 494 6.98 19.75 4.23
C THR A 494 5.89 18.69 4.28
N LEU A 495 4.91 18.78 3.37
CA LEU A 495 3.76 17.85 3.33
C LEU A 495 4.19 16.40 3.10
N LEU A 496 5.12 16.15 2.14
CA LEU A 496 5.46 14.81 1.70
C LEU A 496 6.75 14.26 2.32
N ASN A 497 7.75 15.10 2.59
CA ASN A 497 9.07 14.70 3.07
C ASN A 497 9.33 15.10 4.54
N GLY A 498 8.53 15.99 5.12
CA GLY A 498 8.66 16.41 6.51
C GLY A 498 8.43 15.28 7.50
N LYS A 499 8.86 15.49 8.76
CA LYS A 499 8.56 14.56 9.86
C LYS A 499 7.05 14.45 10.02
N PHE A 500 6.51 13.33 9.63
CA PHE A 500 5.07 13.07 9.61
C PHE A 500 4.61 12.48 10.94
N THR A 501 3.67 13.12 11.62
CA THR A 501 3.18 12.71 12.94
C THR A 501 1.65 12.74 12.97
N PRO A 502 0.99 11.64 12.59
CA PRO A 502 -0.45 11.49 12.76
C PRO A 502 -0.74 11.12 14.22
N ARG A 503 -1.74 11.81 14.82
CA ARG A 503 -2.14 11.68 16.22
C ARG A 503 -3.44 10.90 16.36
N HIS A 504 -3.53 10.08 17.41
CA HIS A 504 -4.73 9.36 17.80
C HIS A 504 -5.27 8.45 16.69
N PRO A 505 -4.54 7.38 16.30
CA PRO A 505 -4.99 6.43 15.29
C PRO A 505 -6.32 5.77 15.64
N GLU A 506 -6.61 5.57 16.93
CA GLU A 506 -7.88 5.02 17.44
C GLU A 506 -9.09 5.94 17.15
N LEU A 507 -8.85 7.23 16.95
CA LEU A 507 -9.83 8.24 16.55
C LEU A 507 -9.72 8.62 15.06
N GLN A 508 -9.02 7.79 14.27
CA GLN A 508 -8.80 7.99 12.84
C GLN A 508 -8.06 9.29 12.51
N TYR A 509 -7.05 9.63 13.32
CA TYR A 509 -6.15 10.76 13.13
C TYR A 509 -6.88 12.11 13.05
N PRO A 510 -7.49 12.59 14.15
CA PRO A 510 -8.15 13.91 14.20
C PRO A 510 -7.18 15.07 14.00
N VAL A 511 -5.89 14.87 14.23
CA VAL A 511 -4.82 15.84 13.96
C VAL A 511 -3.67 15.11 13.26
N ILE A 512 -3.17 15.70 12.19
CA ILE A 512 -1.97 15.23 11.48
C ILE A 512 -1.00 16.39 11.33
N GLU A 513 0.27 16.16 11.64
CA GLU A 513 1.34 17.14 11.57
C GLU A 513 2.41 16.69 10.57
N ALA A 514 2.94 17.62 9.78
CA ALA A 514 4.16 17.45 9.01
C ALA A 514 5.10 18.62 9.29
N GLU A 515 6.34 18.32 9.65
CA GLU A 515 7.34 19.31 10.04
C GLU A 515 8.61 19.21 9.19
N SER A 516 9.06 20.35 8.66
CA SER A 516 10.36 20.53 8.03
C SER A 516 11.19 21.55 8.81
N ASP A 517 12.41 21.83 8.37
CA ASP A 517 13.24 22.88 8.99
C ASP A 517 12.61 24.28 8.85
N LYS A 518 11.75 24.49 7.85
CA LYS A 518 11.17 25.80 7.51
C LYS A 518 9.84 26.07 8.22
N GLU A 519 8.98 25.06 8.33
CA GLU A 519 7.59 25.24 8.72
C GLU A 519 6.97 23.96 9.29
N VAL A 520 5.79 24.12 9.90
CA VAL A 520 4.91 23.03 10.34
C VAL A 520 3.57 23.18 9.63
N ILE A 521 3.02 22.08 9.14
CA ILE A 521 1.69 22.03 8.56
C ILE A 521 0.84 21.08 9.39
N ILE A 522 -0.31 21.54 9.85
CA ILE A 522 -1.24 20.82 10.71
C ILE A 522 -2.58 20.69 9.98
N GLY A 523 -3.07 19.48 9.86
CA GLY A 523 -4.45 19.18 9.47
C GLY A 523 -5.30 18.95 10.71
N LEU A 524 -6.33 19.77 10.92
CA LEU A 524 -7.31 19.63 11.98
C LEU A 524 -8.62 19.10 11.39
N TYR A 525 -9.06 17.91 11.84
CA TYR A 525 -10.19 17.19 11.25
C TYR A 525 -11.39 16.98 12.18
N ASP A 526 -11.23 17.22 13.47
CA ASP A 526 -12.31 17.16 14.46
C ASP A 526 -12.34 18.44 15.29
N ASP A 527 -13.53 18.86 15.73
CA ASP A 527 -13.68 19.95 16.68
C ASP A 527 -13.32 19.52 18.12
N GLY A 528 -13.24 20.49 19.03
CA GLY A 528 -12.92 20.22 20.43
C GLY A 528 -11.46 19.84 20.71
N ARG A 529 -10.57 19.88 19.72
CA ARG A 529 -9.13 19.65 19.89
C ARG A 529 -8.40 20.96 20.11
N ILE A 530 -7.42 20.94 21.03
CA ILE A 530 -6.45 22.01 21.18
C ILE A 530 -5.26 21.69 20.28
N VAL A 531 -4.99 22.59 19.34
CA VAL A 531 -3.86 22.44 18.40
C VAL A 531 -2.63 23.07 19.04
N ASP A 532 -1.59 22.26 19.25
CA ASP A 532 -0.29 22.77 19.73
C ASP A 532 0.48 23.42 18.59
N VAL A 533 0.68 24.74 18.68
CA VAL A 533 1.36 25.54 17.65
C VAL A 533 2.78 25.86 18.15
N PRO A 534 3.83 25.34 17.48
CA PRO A 534 5.21 25.64 17.85
C PRO A 534 5.60 27.10 17.55
N ALA A 535 6.78 27.53 17.99
CA ALA A 535 7.32 28.88 17.69
C ALA A 535 7.75 29.06 16.22
N LYS A 536 7.70 28.01 15.43
CA LYS A 536 8.03 27.99 13.99
C LYS A 536 6.83 28.47 13.18
N LYS A 537 7.06 28.96 11.95
CA LYS A 537 5.99 29.24 10.97
C LYS A 537 5.08 28.03 10.84
N THR A 538 3.80 28.21 11.08
CA THR A 538 2.82 27.11 11.14
C THR A 538 1.61 27.41 10.27
N PHE A 539 1.19 26.43 9.46
CA PHE A 539 -0.08 26.47 8.73
C PHE A 539 -1.04 25.47 9.33
N VAL A 540 -2.27 25.91 9.58
CA VAL A 540 -3.35 25.01 10.03
C VAL A 540 -4.42 24.94 8.96
N MET A 541 -4.61 23.76 8.37
CA MET A 541 -5.71 23.45 7.45
C MET A 541 -6.90 23.00 8.27
N ASN A 542 -8.00 23.75 8.19
CA ASN A 542 -9.20 23.51 8.99
C ASN A 542 -10.23 22.67 8.23
N ALA A 543 -10.40 21.42 8.64
CA ALA A 543 -11.45 20.50 8.19
C ALA A 543 -12.31 20.00 9.37
N SER A 544 -12.38 20.75 10.47
CA SER A 544 -13.10 20.38 11.69
C SER A 544 -14.63 20.53 11.60
N GLY A 545 -15.12 21.20 10.55
CA GLY A 545 -16.54 21.54 10.42
C GLY A 545 -16.97 22.78 11.23
N LYS A 546 -16.00 23.49 11.85
CA LYS A 546 -16.23 24.76 12.58
C LYS A 546 -15.38 25.88 11.99
N ASP A 547 -15.83 27.10 12.08
CA ASP A 547 -15.14 28.30 11.55
C ASP A 547 -14.16 28.92 12.56
N SER A 548 -13.90 28.24 13.66
CA SER A 548 -12.87 28.58 14.64
C SER A 548 -12.36 27.32 15.35
N PHE A 549 -11.18 27.40 15.92
CA PHE A 549 -10.60 26.33 16.72
C PHE A 549 -9.65 26.89 17.79
N VAL A 550 -9.31 26.08 18.78
CA VAL A 550 -8.47 26.46 19.91
C VAL A 550 -7.02 26.05 19.66
N ILE A 551 -6.09 26.98 19.88
CA ILE A 551 -4.67 26.71 19.83
C ILE A 551 -4.01 26.88 21.19
N ARG A 552 -2.86 26.20 21.38
CA ARG A 552 -1.91 26.43 22.46
C ARG A 552 -0.58 26.85 21.85
N ARG A 553 -0.10 28.08 22.18
CA ARG A 553 1.20 28.58 21.73
C ARG A 553 1.96 29.20 22.90
N GLY A 554 3.18 28.72 23.17
CA GLY A 554 3.97 29.20 24.30
C GLY A 554 3.25 29.07 25.65
N GLY A 555 2.44 28.04 25.83
CA GLY A 555 1.65 27.79 27.04
C GLY A 555 0.35 28.60 27.16
N LYS A 556 0.09 29.55 26.24
CA LYS A 556 -1.15 30.34 26.20
C LYS A 556 -2.18 29.66 25.29
N ILE A 557 -3.42 29.63 25.75
CA ILE A 557 -4.57 29.12 25.00
C ILE A 557 -5.34 30.30 24.42
N SER A 558 -5.70 30.23 23.14
CA SER A 558 -6.52 31.22 22.46
C SER A 558 -7.36 30.58 21.36
N GLU A 559 -8.47 31.22 21.03
CA GLU A 559 -9.29 30.86 19.88
C GLU A 559 -8.79 31.59 18.62
N VAL A 560 -8.82 30.88 17.49
CA VAL A 560 -8.44 31.40 16.17
C VAL A 560 -9.59 31.19 15.20
N SER A 561 -9.97 32.25 14.47
CA SER A 561 -10.96 32.18 13.39
C SER A 561 -10.31 31.72 12.09
N CYS A 562 -10.80 30.64 11.53
CA CYS A 562 -10.45 30.13 10.21
C CYS A 562 -11.61 29.28 9.72
N LYS A 563 -12.18 29.61 8.56
CA LYS A 563 -13.29 28.86 7.99
C LYS A 563 -12.95 27.39 7.78
N SER A 564 -13.93 26.52 8.02
CA SER A 564 -13.82 25.13 7.60
C SER A 564 -13.71 25.07 6.07
N GLY A 565 -12.77 24.29 5.53
CA GLY A 565 -12.44 24.25 4.10
C GLY A 565 -11.37 25.24 3.68
N ASP A 566 -10.70 25.91 4.66
CA ASP A 566 -9.61 26.87 4.42
C ASP A 566 -8.38 26.58 5.31
N TRP A 567 -7.38 27.42 5.22
CA TRP A 567 -6.17 27.39 6.04
C TRP A 567 -5.78 28.77 6.56
N ILE A 568 -5.00 28.80 7.63
CA ILE A 568 -4.43 30.02 8.22
C ILE A 568 -2.94 29.84 8.53
N GLU A 569 -2.16 30.88 8.37
CA GLU A 569 -0.77 31.00 8.83
C GLU A 569 -0.72 31.58 10.23
N LEU A 570 0.04 30.96 11.15
CA LEU A 570 0.20 31.31 12.55
C LEU A 570 1.65 31.54 12.94
#